data_6931dd3d917309f6d03a2e4220a2ec56
#
_entry.id   6931dd3d917309f6d03a2e4220a2ec56
#
_cell.length_a   1.000
_cell.length_b   1.000
_cell.length_c   1.000
_cell.angle_alpha   90.00
_cell.angle_beta   90.00
_cell.angle_gamma   90.00
#
_symmetry.space_group_name_H-M   'P 1'
#
loop_
_entity.id
_entity.type
_entity.pdbx_description
1 polymer ?
#
loop_
_entity_poly.entity_id
_entity_poly.type
_entity_poly.pdbx_seq_one_letter_code
_entity_poly.pdbx_strand_id
1 'polypeptide(L)'
;DLTIAAAPHRDVKSLRRGVFHNSRRLDNGNWVWRYDAIRTFGDFAGLWDDVDALSAPITLVRGGSSGFVTDQDTAELHRRATHFRGVHIVEKSGHSVQSDQPRALIEIVRGVLDTR
;
A
#
# COMPACT_ATOMS: atom_id res chain seq x y z
N ASP A 1 16.15 -16.54 -3.90
CA ASP A 1 14.70 -16.38 -3.81
C ASP A 1 14.33 -14.91 -4.06
N LEU A 2 13.83 -14.63 -5.27
CA LEU A 2 13.61 -13.26 -5.78
C LEU A 2 12.66 -12.44 -4.90
N THR A 3 11.64 -13.09 -4.33
CA THR A 3 10.65 -12.41 -3.49
C THR A 3 11.24 -11.93 -2.17
N ILE A 4 12.15 -12.69 -1.58
CA ILE A 4 12.86 -12.31 -0.36
C ILE A 4 13.81 -11.15 -0.65
N ALA A 5 14.53 -11.21 -1.77
CA ALA A 5 15.43 -10.13 -2.18
C ALA A 5 14.69 -8.82 -2.46
N ALA A 6 13.47 -8.89 -3.03
CA ALA A 6 12.65 -7.72 -3.33
C ALA A 6 12.01 -7.07 -2.08
N ALA A 7 11.91 -7.78 -0.97
CA ALA A 7 11.28 -7.29 0.26
C ALA A 7 12.05 -7.73 1.52
N PRO A 8 13.31 -7.28 1.69
CA PRO A 8 14.20 -7.73 2.76
C PRO A 8 13.73 -7.33 4.17
N HIS A 9 12.83 -6.35 4.27
CA HIS A 9 12.22 -5.88 5.51
C HIS A 9 11.08 -6.76 6.01
N ARG A 10 10.61 -7.72 5.17
CA ARG A 10 9.49 -8.60 5.50
C ARG A 10 9.94 -9.91 6.15
N ASP A 11 9.07 -10.42 7.03
CA ASP A 11 9.23 -11.78 7.55
C ASP A 11 9.16 -12.83 6.43
N VAL A 12 10.17 -13.71 6.37
CA VAL A 12 10.30 -14.73 5.33
C VAL A 12 9.12 -15.71 5.31
N LYS A 13 8.56 -16.03 6.49
CA LYS A 13 7.41 -16.94 6.60
C LYS A 13 6.16 -16.31 5.97
N SER A 14 5.94 -15.04 6.20
CA SER A 14 4.84 -14.26 5.60
C SER A 14 5.00 -14.13 4.08
N LEU A 15 6.22 -13.89 3.59
CA LEU A 15 6.50 -13.87 2.15
C LEU A 15 6.22 -15.22 1.48
N ARG A 16 6.70 -16.31 2.06
CA ARG A 16 6.44 -17.67 1.53
C ARG A 16 4.95 -17.99 1.50
N ARG A 17 4.21 -17.63 2.54
CA ARG A 17 2.76 -17.79 2.59
C ARG A 17 2.08 -16.98 1.48
N GLY A 18 2.47 -15.73 1.28
CA GLY A 18 1.96 -14.87 0.21
C GLY A 18 2.21 -15.47 -1.17
N VAL A 19 3.42 -15.94 -1.45
CA VAL A 19 3.75 -16.63 -2.72
C VAL A 19 2.88 -17.86 -2.92
N PHE A 20 2.74 -18.71 -1.90
CA PHE A 20 1.94 -19.93 -1.98
C PHE A 20 0.47 -19.65 -2.32
N HIS A 21 -0.15 -18.66 -1.66
CA HIS A 21 -1.56 -18.33 -1.90
C HIS A 21 -1.79 -17.62 -3.24
N ASN A 22 -0.81 -16.87 -3.73
CA ASN A 22 -0.91 -16.12 -4.98
C ASN A 22 -0.36 -16.87 -6.19
N SER A 23 0.06 -18.11 -6.03
CA SER A 23 0.54 -18.95 -7.13
C SER A 23 -0.27 -20.24 -7.24
N ARG A 24 -0.18 -20.89 -8.39
CA ARG A 24 -0.74 -22.24 -8.64
C ARG A 24 0.23 -23.07 -9.43
N ARG A 25 0.20 -24.36 -9.20
CA ARG A 25 0.96 -25.34 -9.98
C ARG A 25 0.18 -25.72 -11.22
N LEU A 26 0.85 -25.79 -12.37
CA LEU A 26 0.34 -26.30 -13.62
C LEU A 26 0.56 -27.82 -13.71
N ASP A 27 -0.14 -28.50 -14.64
CA ASP A 27 -0.02 -29.94 -14.86
C ASP A 27 1.39 -30.35 -15.29
N ASN A 28 2.12 -29.46 -15.96
CA ASN A 28 3.53 -29.67 -16.34
C ASN A 28 4.51 -29.48 -15.17
N GLY A 29 4.03 -29.24 -13.96
CA GLY A 29 4.84 -29.06 -12.74
C GLY A 29 5.34 -27.65 -12.50
N ASN A 30 5.18 -26.72 -13.40
CA ASN A 30 5.59 -25.31 -13.26
C ASN A 30 4.64 -24.54 -12.35
N TRP A 31 5.14 -23.47 -11.73
CA TRP A 31 4.34 -22.55 -10.93
C TRP A 31 4.11 -21.26 -11.70
N VAL A 32 2.89 -20.74 -11.63
CA VAL A 32 2.49 -19.44 -12.20
C VAL A 32 1.73 -18.64 -11.17
N TRP A 33 1.73 -17.32 -11.31
CA TRP A 33 0.89 -16.45 -10.51
C TRP A 33 -0.59 -16.67 -10.84
N ARG A 34 -1.48 -16.47 -9.87
CA ARG A 34 -2.93 -16.57 -10.04
C ARG A 34 -3.55 -15.35 -10.69
N TYR A 35 -2.82 -14.26 -10.80
CA TYR A 35 -3.25 -13.01 -11.40
C TYR A 35 -2.59 -12.82 -12.76
N ASP A 36 -3.25 -12.08 -13.63
CA ASP A 36 -2.71 -11.73 -14.93
C ASP A 36 -1.55 -10.74 -14.80
N ALA A 37 -0.60 -10.81 -15.74
CA ALA A 37 0.45 -9.82 -15.81
C ALA A 37 -0.18 -8.47 -16.22
N ILE A 38 -0.02 -7.46 -15.38
CA ILE A 38 -0.40 -6.10 -15.72
C ILE A 38 0.57 -5.63 -16.80
N ARG A 39 0.06 -5.44 -18.03
CA ARG A 39 0.87 -5.04 -19.19
C ARG A 39 0.93 -3.53 -19.38
N THR A 40 -0.05 -2.81 -18.89
CA THR A 40 -0.12 -1.35 -18.97
C THR A 40 -0.69 -0.78 -17.68
N PHE A 41 -0.05 0.25 -17.15
CA PHE A 41 -0.68 1.09 -16.13
C PHE A 41 -1.53 2.11 -16.89
N GLY A 42 -2.80 2.25 -16.50
CA GLY A 42 -3.67 3.31 -17.02
C GLY A 42 -3.17 4.70 -16.60
N ASP A 43 -3.67 5.71 -17.25
CA ASP A 43 -3.55 7.08 -16.77
C ASP A 43 -4.50 7.27 -15.58
N PHE A 44 -3.94 7.56 -14.43
CA PHE A 44 -4.68 7.78 -13.18
C PHE A 44 -4.80 9.28 -12.83
N ALA A 45 -4.39 10.17 -13.74
CA ALA A 45 -4.42 11.62 -13.47
C ALA A 45 -5.83 12.12 -13.15
N GLY A 46 -6.86 11.55 -13.77
CA GLY A 46 -8.26 11.90 -13.49
C GLY A 46 -8.74 11.59 -12.06
N LEU A 47 -8.05 10.71 -11.32
CA LEU A 47 -8.40 10.43 -9.92
C LEU A 47 -8.15 11.64 -9.00
N TRP A 48 -7.34 12.60 -9.41
CA TRP A 48 -7.17 13.83 -8.66
C TRP A 48 -8.44 14.70 -8.66
N ASP A 49 -9.24 14.65 -9.71
CA ASP A 49 -10.53 15.36 -9.77
C ASP A 49 -11.53 14.74 -8.78
N ASP A 50 -11.46 13.41 -8.57
CA ASP A 50 -12.24 12.73 -7.54
C ASP A 50 -11.81 13.16 -6.13
N VAL A 51 -10.51 13.38 -5.91
CA VAL A 51 -10.00 13.90 -4.63
C VAL A 51 -10.51 15.33 -4.38
N ASP A 52 -10.53 16.19 -5.41
CA ASP A 52 -11.05 17.56 -5.32
C ASP A 52 -12.56 17.57 -4.94
N ALA A 53 -13.31 16.58 -5.42
CA ALA A 53 -14.75 16.46 -5.17
C ALA A 53 -15.08 15.77 -3.83
N LEU A 54 -14.10 15.17 -3.16
CA LEU A 54 -14.33 14.38 -1.95
C LEU A 54 -14.61 15.26 -0.73
N SER A 55 -15.77 15.07 -0.11
CA SER A 55 -16.17 15.75 1.12
C SER A 55 -15.81 14.99 2.41
N ALA A 56 -15.41 13.71 2.29
CA ALA A 56 -15.01 12.91 3.44
C ALA A 56 -13.62 13.32 3.94
N PRO A 57 -13.36 13.23 5.26
CA PRO A 57 -12.01 13.45 5.79
C PRO A 57 -11.04 12.36 5.31
N ILE A 58 -9.83 12.78 4.92
CA ILE A 58 -8.78 11.90 4.42
C ILE A 58 -7.59 11.93 5.39
N THR A 59 -7.18 10.74 5.80
CA THR A 59 -5.90 10.53 6.48
C THR A 59 -5.04 9.60 5.61
N LEU A 60 -3.83 10.03 5.26
CA LEU A 60 -2.88 9.24 4.52
C LEU A 60 -2.00 8.43 5.46
N VAL A 61 -1.88 7.12 5.22
CA VAL A 61 -0.89 6.27 5.90
C VAL A 61 0.04 5.68 4.85
N ARG A 62 1.33 5.95 4.97
CA ARG A 62 2.34 5.41 4.05
C ARG A 62 3.49 4.74 4.79
N GLY A 63 4.11 3.76 4.16
CA GLY A 63 5.32 3.13 4.67
C GLY A 63 6.55 3.99 4.44
N GLY A 64 7.41 4.12 5.44
CA GLY A 64 8.62 4.93 5.40
C GLY A 64 9.66 4.45 4.37
N SER A 65 9.61 3.16 4.00
CA SER A 65 10.46 2.57 2.95
C SER A 65 9.74 2.41 1.60
N SER A 66 8.53 2.99 1.44
CA SER A 66 7.77 2.90 0.21
C SER A 66 8.25 3.94 -0.82
N GLY A 67 8.57 3.48 -2.03
CA GLY A 67 8.82 4.35 -3.17
C GLY A 67 7.57 4.68 -4.01
N PHE A 68 6.38 4.17 -3.63
CA PHE A 68 5.14 4.37 -4.40
C PHE A 68 4.44 5.70 -4.11
N VAL A 69 4.56 6.19 -2.89
CA VAL A 69 3.96 7.48 -2.47
C VAL A 69 5.09 8.39 -2.04
N THR A 70 5.29 9.47 -2.77
CA THR A 70 6.35 10.45 -2.54
C THR A 70 5.89 11.59 -1.62
N ASP A 71 6.82 12.43 -1.21
CA ASP A 71 6.48 13.67 -0.50
C ASP A 71 5.71 14.63 -1.40
N GLN A 72 5.97 14.62 -2.71
CA GLN A 72 5.24 15.40 -3.69
C GLN A 72 3.78 14.94 -3.80
N ASP A 73 3.52 13.63 -3.84
CA ASP A 73 2.15 13.09 -3.83
C ASP A 73 1.40 13.47 -2.55
N THR A 74 2.10 13.44 -1.40
CA THR A 74 1.55 13.86 -0.12
C THR A 74 1.18 15.33 -0.12
N ALA A 75 2.06 16.19 -0.65
CA ALA A 75 1.81 17.62 -0.77
C ALA A 75 0.64 17.93 -1.72
N GLU A 76 0.55 17.21 -2.84
CA GLU A 76 -0.55 17.35 -3.79
C GLU A 76 -1.88 16.90 -3.18
N LEU A 77 -1.90 15.78 -2.44
CA LEU A 77 -3.09 15.35 -1.71
C LEU A 77 -3.53 16.40 -0.69
N HIS A 78 -2.60 16.98 0.07
CA HIS A 78 -2.89 18.03 1.04
C HIS A 78 -3.44 19.30 0.37
N ARG A 79 -2.93 19.66 -0.80
CA ARG A 79 -3.37 20.83 -1.55
C ARG A 79 -4.81 20.66 -2.08
N ARG A 80 -5.17 19.44 -2.50
CA ARG A 80 -6.46 19.14 -3.16
C ARG A 80 -7.56 18.76 -2.18
N ALA A 81 -7.25 17.91 -1.22
CA ALA A 81 -8.26 17.39 -0.32
C ALA A 81 -8.77 18.46 0.66
N THR A 82 -10.04 18.82 0.56
CA THR A 82 -10.70 19.85 1.40
C THR A 82 -10.61 19.50 2.90
N HIS A 83 -10.67 18.22 3.24
CA HIS A 83 -10.66 17.74 4.62
C HIS A 83 -9.47 16.81 4.90
N PHE A 84 -8.27 17.24 4.49
CA PHE A 84 -7.05 16.49 4.78
C PHE A 84 -6.71 16.57 6.28
N ARG A 85 -6.59 15.40 6.92
CA ARG A 85 -6.33 15.25 8.36
C ARG A 85 -4.85 15.02 8.68
N GLY A 86 -4.02 14.82 7.66
CA GLY A 86 -2.58 14.63 7.82
C GLY A 86 -2.07 13.30 7.28
N VAL A 87 -0.76 13.10 7.47
CA VAL A 87 -0.05 11.89 7.04
C VAL A 87 0.60 11.19 8.23
N HIS A 88 0.52 9.87 8.25
CA HIS A 88 1.27 9.00 9.16
C HIS A 88 2.31 8.22 8.34
N ILE A 89 3.58 8.38 8.68
CA ILE A 89 4.68 7.60 8.11
C ILE A 89 4.99 6.45 9.06
N VAL A 90 4.86 5.22 8.56
CA VAL A 90 5.10 4.02 9.35
C VAL A 90 6.48 3.47 9.02
N GLU A 91 7.40 3.60 9.98
CA GLU A 91 8.76 3.12 9.85
C GLU A 91 8.84 1.60 9.63
N LYS A 92 9.90 1.14 8.97
CA LYS A 92 10.13 -0.28 8.66
C LYS A 92 8.97 -0.94 7.91
N SER A 93 8.29 -0.18 7.07
CA SER A 93 7.18 -0.61 6.24
C SER A 93 7.39 -0.17 4.80
N GLY A 94 7.12 -1.07 3.86
CA GLY A 94 7.00 -0.76 2.44
C GLY A 94 5.59 -0.29 2.09
N HIS A 95 5.20 -0.45 0.82
CA HIS A 95 3.88 -0.03 0.33
C HIS A 95 2.71 -0.71 1.07
N SER A 96 2.87 -1.96 1.48
CA SER A 96 1.81 -2.74 2.14
C SER A 96 1.90 -2.62 3.67
N VAL A 97 1.58 -1.46 4.22
CA VAL A 97 1.67 -1.17 5.67
C VAL A 97 0.91 -2.21 6.50
N GLN A 98 -0.27 -2.64 6.05
CA GLN A 98 -1.08 -3.66 6.70
C GLN A 98 -0.38 -5.03 6.84
N SER A 99 0.56 -5.32 5.94
CA SER A 99 1.32 -6.56 5.98
C SER A 99 2.61 -6.44 6.78
N ASP A 100 3.23 -5.26 6.73
CA ASP A 100 4.55 -5.03 7.31
C ASP A 100 4.45 -4.61 8.78
N GLN A 101 3.50 -3.73 9.11
CA GLN A 101 3.31 -3.15 10.44
C GLN A 101 1.83 -3.08 10.84
N PRO A 102 1.14 -4.24 10.95
CA PRO A 102 -0.31 -4.27 11.21
C PRO A 102 -0.71 -3.61 12.55
N ARG A 103 0.13 -3.72 13.58
CA ARG A 103 -0.16 -3.13 14.89
C ARG A 103 -0.13 -1.60 14.84
N ALA A 104 0.90 -1.03 14.21
CA ALA A 104 0.99 0.41 14.04
C ALA A 104 -0.19 0.96 13.22
N LEU A 105 -0.59 0.24 12.16
CA LEU A 105 -1.76 0.62 11.38
C LEU A 105 -3.05 0.61 12.21
N ILE A 106 -3.26 -0.41 13.06
CA ILE A 106 -4.44 -0.51 13.93
C ILE A 106 -4.50 0.69 14.90
N GLU A 107 -3.37 1.08 15.49
CA GLU A 107 -3.33 2.21 16.41
C GLU A 107 -3.64 3.53 15.70
N ILE A 108 -3.11 3.74 14.50
CA ILE A 108 -3.45 4.91 13.68
C ILE A 108 -4.95 4.94 13.37
N VAL A 109 -5.52 3.81 12.91
CA VAL A 109 -6.95 3.73 12.58
C VAL A 109 -7.81 4.01 13.81
N ARG A 110 -7.48 3.48 14.97
CA ARG A 110 -8.18 3.79 16.24
C ARG A 110 -8.13 5.28 16.54
N GLY A 111 -6.94 5.89 16.52
CA GLY A 111 -6.79 7.32 16.75
C GLY A 111 -7.61 8.19 15.79
N VAL A 112 -7.69 7.81 14.51
CA VAL A 112 -8.53 8.51 13.52
C VAL A 112 -10.03 8.37 13.82
N LEU A 113 -10.46 7.21 14.32
CA LEU A 113 -11.88 6.97 14.66
C LEU A 113 -12.29 7.67 15.95
N ASP A 114 -11.39 7.80 16.92
CA ASP A 114 -11.65 8.42 18.22
C ASP A 114 -11.70 9.97 18.15
N THR A 115 -11.25 10.55 17.04
CA THR A 115 -11.27 12.02 16.81
C THR A 115 -12.54 12.53 16.11
N ARG A 116 -13.60 11.73 16.09
CA ARG A 116 -14.92 12.12 15.53
C ARG A 116 -15.76 12.92 16.48
#